data_980c5b90f0fdd6492ed8d7d9c85506ba
#
_entry.id   980c5b90f0fdd6492ed8d7d9c85506ba
#
_cell.length_a   1.000
_cell.length_b   1.000
_cell.length_c   1.000
_cell.angle_alpha   90.00
_cell.angle_beta   90.00
_cell.angle_gamma   90.00
#
_symmetry.space_group_name_H-M   'P 1'
#
loop_
_entity.id
_entity.type
_entity.pdbx_description
1 polymer ?
#
loop_
_entity_poly.entity_id
_entity_poly.type
_entity_poly.pdbx_seq_one_letter_code
_entity_poly.pdbx_strand_id
1 'polypeptide(L)'
;MIKTLAKQIKEFKAASIATPLFMILEVLMEMIIPFLMASIIDKGVNAGDIQHIYKVGGIMVVAAAIGLFAGMMGGRYGAKASAGFARNLREAMFNNIQTFSFANIDHFSTAGLVTRMTTDVTNIQNAYQMILRMFTRAPASMICAMVMAFTINARLACIYLVAVIILGILLFLIMSHATKYFQQAFPKYDDLNESVQENVSAIRVVKAYVREEQETSKLRRASENIYNIFVKAETNLVFNAPMMQTAVYTCILLVSWFGAKMIASNSLTTGELMSLLTYCMNILMSLMMLSMVFVMITMSMASAKRISEVLNETSDLKNPEHPFMKVEDGSIEFRHVDFAYKKDSDEPVLEDIDLKIRSGETIGIIGGTGSAKTSLVNLISRLYDVTKGEVLVGGKNVKDYDMEVLRDQVSVVLQNNVLFSGTILDNLRWGDKEATLEECRHACELACADEFIDRFLKGYETYIEQGGSNVSGGQKQRLCIARALLKKPKVLILDDSTSAVDTATDAKIRRAFREEIPDTTKLIIAQRISSVQDADRIIVMEDGKINGFGTHEELLEQNDIYREVYESQTSGGGDFDEKEEK
;
A
#
# COMPACT_ATOMS: atom_id res chain seq x y z
N MET A 1 -11.77 -11.64 -4.40
CA MET A 1 -11.80 -10.18 -4.28
C MET A 1 -13.02 -9.66 -3.53
N ILE A 2 -14.26 -9.64 -4.11
CA ILE A 2 -15.45 -9.05 -3.44
C ILE A 2 -15.74 -9.70 -2.08
N LYS A 3 -15.66 -11.04 -1.97
CA LYS A 3 -15.84 -11.76 -0.69
C LYS A 3 -14.78 -11.36 0.35
N THR A 4 -13.54 -11.15 -0.05
CA THR A 4 -12.44 -10.76 0.84
C THR A 4 -12.69 -9.36 1.39
N LEU A 5 -13.06 -8.40 0.53
CA LEU A 5 -13.41 -7.05 0.93
C LEU A 5 -14.65 -7.02 1.82
N ALA A 6 -15.73 -7.72 1.44
CA ALA A 6 -16.97 -7.76 2.21
C ALA A 6 -16.80 -8.33 3.64
N LYS A 7 -15.84 -9.23 3.86
CA LYS A 7 -15.50 -9.72 5.20
C LYS A 7 -15.05 -8.59 6.14
N GLN A 8 -14.50 -7.49 5.61
CA GLN A 8 -14.00 -6.37 6.41
C GLN A 8 -15.09 -5.37 6.84
N ILE A 9 -16.35 -5.60 6.48
CA ILE A 9 -17.48 -4.81 7.00
C ILE A 9 -17.65 -5.03 8.51
N LYS A 10 -17.37 -6.23 9.02
CA LYS A 10 -17.35 -6.62 10.44
C LYS A 10 -18.53 -6.00 11.23
N GLU A 11 -18.25 -5.17 12.23
CA GLU A 11 -19.21 -4.53 13.12
C GLU A 11 -20.10 -3.46 12.45
N PHE A 12 -19.77 -3.02 11.23
CA PHE A 12 -20.53 -1.99 10.51
C PHE A 12 -21.67 -2.54 9.65
N LYS A 13 -21.99 -3.86 9.76
CA LYS A 13 -23.10 -4.50 9.01
C LYS A 13 -24.44 -3.80 9.25
N ALA A 14 -24.74 -3.45 10.50
CA ALA A 14 -25.99 -2.77 10.84
C ALA A 14 -26.10 -1.39 10.16
N ALA A 15 -25.03 -0.60 10.16
CA ALA A 15 -25.00 0.69 9.47
C ALA A 15 -25.08 0.53 7.94
N SER A 16 -24.45 -0.51 7.39
CA SER A 16 -24.49 -0.84 5.96
C SER A 16 -25.87 -1.26 5.48
N ILE A 17 -26.69 -1.88 6.33
CA ILE A 17 -28.08 -2.25 6.03
C ILE A 17 -29.02 -1.06 6.28
N ALA A 18 -28.80 -0.30 7.34
CA ALA A 18 -29.65 0.85 7.69
C ALA A 18 -29.60 1.95 6.60
N THR A 19 -28.42 2.17 5.97
CA THR A 19 -28.26 3.19 4.93
C THR A 19 -29.23 2.97 3.75
N PRO A 20 -29.26 1.81 3.06
CA PRO A 20 -30.22 1.53 2.00
C PRO A 20 -31.68 1.66 2.45
N LEU A 21 -32.01 1.21 3.66
CA LEU A 21 -33.38 1.30 4.18
C LEU A 21 -33.84 2.76 4.34
N PHE A 22 -32.98 3.63 4.89
CA PHE A 22 -33.30 5.06 5.00
C PHE A 22 -33.35 5.74 3.63
N MET A 23 -32.48 5.35 2.67
CA MET A 23 -32.54 5.86 1.30
C MET A 23 -33.84 5.48 0.59
N ILE A 24 -34.32 4.24 0.76
CA ILE A 24 -35.62 3.81 0.22
C ILE A 24 -36.77 4.59 0.87
N LEU A 25 -36.74 4.78 2.20
CA LEU A 25 -37.75 5.56 2.90
C LEU A 25 -37.78 7.02 2.42
N GLU A 26 -36.62 7.65 2.24
CA GLU A 26 -36.49 8.98 1.66
C GLU A 26 -37.15 9.06 0.28
N VAL A 27 -36.83 8.11 -0.62
CA VAL A 27 -37.40 8.03 -1.96
C VAL A 27 -38.91 7.85 -1.94
N LEU A 28 -39.45 6.99 -1.05
CA LEU A 28 -40.88 6.81 -0.91
C LEU A 28 -41.60 8.12 -0.53
N MET A 29 -41.03 8.85 0.42
CA MET A 29 -41.59 10.15 0.84
C MET A 29 -41.50 11.20 -0.29
N GLU A 30 -40.36 11.22 -1.02
CA GLU A 30 -40.18 12.10 -2.17
C GLU A 30 -41.17 11.82 -3.30
N MET A 31 -41.49 10.55 -3.58
CA MET A 31 -42.43 10.16 -4.64
C MET A 31 -43.91 10.39 -4.29
N ILE A 32 -44.27 10.47 -3.02
CA ILE A 32 -45.62 10.78 -2.56
C ILE A 32 -45.96 12.26 -2.78
N ILE A 33 -44.98 13.16 -2.69
CA ILE A 33 -45.21 14.62 -2.78
C ILE A 33 -45.86 15.05 -4.10
N PRO A 34 -45.40 14.65 -5.30
CA PRO A 34 -46.07 15.01 -6.55
C PRO A 34 -47.51 14.47 -6.66
N PHE A 35 -47.77 13.28 -6.11
CA PHE A 35 -49.12 12.73 -6.08
C PHE A 35 -50.07 13.54 -5.20
N LEU A 36 -49.63 13.98 -4.02
CA LEU A 36 -50.39 14.87 -3.14
C LEU A 36 -50.60 16.24 -3.76
N MET A 37 -49.59 16.74 -4.52
CA MET A 37 -49.68 18.00 -5.24
C MET A 37 -50.79 17.97 -6.32
N ALA A 38 -50.93 16.83 -7.04
CA ALA A 38 -52.06 16.64 -7.94
C ALA A 38 -53.42 16.81 -7.22
N SER A 39 -53.53 16.17 -6.04
CA SER A 39 -54.76 16.29 -5.24
C SER A 39 -55.05 17.74 -4.78
N ILE A 40 -54.01 18.52 -4.46
CA ILE A 40 -54.17 19.94 -4.14
C ILE A 40 -54.68 20.72 -5.34
N ILE A 41 -54.12 20.49 -6.52
CA ILE A 41 -54.50 21.19 -7.76
C ILE A 41 -55.97 20.85 -8.12
N ASP A 42 -56.29 19.56 -8.16
CA ASP A 42 -57.56 19.09 -8.70
C ASP A 42 -58.73 19.29 -7.75
N LYS A 43 -58.56 18.96 -6.47
CA LYS A 43 -59.63 19.01 -5.46
C LYS A 43 -59.59 20.27 -4.61
N GLY A 44 -58.44 20.95 -4.51
CA GLY A 44 -58.26 22.18 -3.75
C GLY A 44 -58.46 23.41 -4.64
N VAL A 45 -57.55 23.62 -5.60
CA VAL A 45 -57.52 24.83 -6.41
C VAL A 45 -58.68 24.86 -7.44
N ASN A 46 -58.84 23.80 -8.23
CA ASN A 46 -59.88 23.74 -9.25
C ASN A 46 -61.31 23.68 -8.66
N ALA A 47 -61.47 23.05 -7.51
CA ALA A 47 -62.77 22.97 -6.80
C ALA A 47 -63.00 24.12 -5.79
N GLY A 48 -62.00 24.96 -5.53
CA GLY A 48 -62.08 26.06 -4.55
C GLY A 48 -62.13 25.64 -3.08
N ASP A 49 -61.73 24.41 -2.75
CA ASP A 49 -61.74 23.86 -1.39
C ASP A 49 -60.44 24.17 -0.63
N ILE A 50 -60.45 25.29 0.09
CA ILE A 50 -59.28 25.74 0.89
C ILE A 50 -58.98 24.76 2.03
N GLN A 51 -60.00 24.10 2.63
CA GLN A 51 -59.77 23.15 3.72
C GLN A 51 -59.00 21.91 3.23
N HIS A 52 -59.30 21.45 2.03
CA HIS A 52 -58.56 20.37 1.40
C HIS A 52 -57.09 20.75 1.16
N ILE A 53 -56.80 21.99 0.73
CA ILE A 53 -55.44 22.51 0.54
C ILE A 53 -54.67 22.47 1.87
N TYR A 54 -55.25 22.98 2.97
CA TYR A 54 -54.56 22.95 4.27
C TYR A 54 -54.32 21.53 4.78
N LYS A 55 -55.28 20.63 4.62
CA LYS A 55 -55.14 19.23 5.05
C LYS A 55 -54.07 18.49 4.28
N VAL A 56 -54.09 18.55 2.96
CA VAL A 56 -53.12 17.85 2.12
C VAL A 56 -51.76 18.51 2.19
N GLY A 57 -51.71 19.85 2.25
CA GLY A 57 -50.47 20.60 2.47
C GLY A 57 -49.79 20.22 3.81
N GLY A 58 -50.58 20.06 4.89
CA GLY A 58 -50.03 19.54 6.16
C GLY A 58 -49.43 18.13 6.02
N ILE A 59 -50.09 17.23 5.27
CA ILE A 59 -49.56 15.88 5.01
C ILE A 59 -48.24 15.96 4.20
N MET A 60 -48.17 16.86 3.21
CA MET A 60 -46.93 17.07 2.42
C MET A 60 -45.78 17.56 3.31
N VAL A 61 -46.04 18.50 4.24
CA VAL A 61 -45.02 18.97 5.20
C VAL A 61 -44.51 17.81 6.08
N VAL A 62 -45.41 16.97 6.56
CA VAL A 62 -45.04 15.79 7.36
C VAL A 62 -44.21 14.80 6.52
N ALA A 63 -44.63 14.50 5.28
CA ALA A 63 -43.89 13.64 4.37
C ALA A 63 -42.49 14.20 4.07
N ALA A 64 -42.38 15.51 3.81
CA ALA A 64 -41.10 16.18 3.62
C ALA A 64 -40.19 16.11 4.87
N ALA A 65 -40.75 16.28 6.06
CA ALA A 65 -40.01 16.16 7.33
C ALA A 65 -39.49 14.72 7.56
N ILE A 66 -40.32 13.70 7.26
CA ILE A 66 -39.91 12.30 7.34
C ILE A 66 -38.79 12.01 6.28
N GLY A 67 -38.95 12.52 5.06
CA GLY A 67 -37.95 12.41 4.00
C GLY A 67 -36.63 13.06 4.41
N LEU A 68 -36.65 14.26 4.96
CA LEU A 68 -35.47 14.96 5.48
C LEU A 68 -34.78 14.14 6.59
N PHE A 69 -35.55 13.63 7.55
CA PHE A 69 -35.00 12.78 8.62
C PHE A 69 -34.37 11.51 8.04
N ALA A 70 -35.05 10.86 7.11
CA ALA A 70 -34.54 9.65 6.45
C ALA A 70 -33.23 9.93 5.67
N GLY A 71 -33.17 11.04 4.93
CA GLY A 71 -31.97 11.48 4.22
C GLY A 71 -30.78 11.76 5.15
N MET A 72 -31.03 12.45 6.27
CA MET A 72 -30.01 12.71 7.29
C MET A 72 -29.50 11.40 7.93
N MET A 73 -30.40 10.48 8.29
CA MET A 73 -30.01 9.19 8.87
C MET A 73 -29.27 8.32 7.86
N GLY A 74 -29.74 8.25 6.62
CA GLY A 74 -29.04 7.58 5.53
C GLY A 74 -27.63 8.13 5.29
N GLY A 75 -27.48 9.45 5.33
CA GLY A 75 -26.17 10.11 5.27
C GLY A 75 -25.25 9.74 6.43
N ARG A 76 -25.78 9.82 7.66
CA ARG A 76 -25.02 9.49 8.89
C ARG A 76 -24.58 8.03 8.95
N TYR A 77 -25.49 7.09 8.67
CA TYR A 77 -25.15 5.66 8.66
C TYR A 77 -24.26 5.30 7.50
N GLY A 78 -24.44 5.91 6.32
CA GLY A 78 -23.58 5.73 5.17
C GLY A 78 -22.15 6.17 5.41
N ALA A 79 -21.95 7.34 6.03
CA ALA A 79 -20.64 7.84 6.43
C ALA A 79 -19.99 6.92 7.49
N LYS A 80 -20.75 6.51 8.52
CA LYS A 80 -20.26 5.59 9.54
C LYS A 80 -19.85 4.23 8.95
N ALA A 81 -20.66 3.68 8.04
CA ALA A 81 -20.38 2.41 7.38
C ALA A 81 -19.13 2.47 6.49
N SER A 82 -19.01 3.52 5.66
CA SER A 82 -17.90 3.64 4.72
C SER A 82 -16.59 3.96 5.43
N ALA A 83 -16.57 4.88 6.39
CA ALA A 83 -15.38 5.20 7.17
C ALA A 83 -14.93 4.01 8.04
N GLY A 84 -15.89 3.31 8.66
CA GLY A 84 -15.61 2.12 9.45
C GLY A 84 -15.06 0.97 8.60
N PHE A 85 -15.63 0.76 7.43
CA PHE A 85 -15.11 -0.22 6.47
C PHE A 85 -13.68 0.10 6.04
N ALA A 86 -13.38 1.37 5.73
CA ALA A 86 -12.03 1.79 5.37
C ALA A 86 -11.03 1.63 6.53
N ARG A 87 -11.45 1.90 7.79
CA ARG A 87 -10.65 1.62 8.98
C ARG A 87 -10.28 0.15 9.07
N ASN A 88 -11.27 -0.73 8.95
CA ASN A 88 -11.06 -2.17 9.04
C ASN A 88 -10.20 -2.72 7.89
N LEU A 89 -10.31 -2.14 6.67
CA LEU A 89 -9.42 -2.48 5.56
C LEU A 89 -7.97 -2.12 5.87
N ARG A 90 -7.71 -0.88 6.36
CA ARG A 90 -6.35 -0.46 6.73
C ARG A 90 -5.77 -1.33 7.82
N GLU A 91 -6.54 -1.62 8.87
CA GLU A 91 -6.14 -2.50 9.97
C GLU A 91 -5.81 -3.92 9.46
N ALA A 92 -6.69 -4.51 8.65
CA ALA A 92 -6.48 -5.84 8.12
C ALA A 92 -5.26 -5.91 7.18
N MET A 93 -5.07 -4.91 6.32
CA MET A 93 -3.89 -4.83 5.44
C MET A 93 -2.62 -4.64 6.26
N PHE A 94 -2.60 -3.73 7.23
CA PHE A 94 -1.44 -3.48 8.06
C PHE A 94 -1.03 -4.74 8.84
N ASN A 95 -2.00 -5.40 9.47
CA ASN A 95 -1.74 -6.64 10.20
C ASN A 95 -1.20 -7.74 9.27
N ASN A 96 -1.71 -7.84 8.04
CA ASN A 96 -1.19 -8.82 7.09
C ASN A 96 0.22 -8.48 6.62
N ILE A 97 0.52 -7.20 6.35
CA ILE A 97 1.86 -6.73 5.97
C ILE A 97 2.89 -7.06 7.06
N GLN A 98 2.52 -7.00 8.36
CA GLN A 98 3.42 -7.38 9.44
C GLN A 98 3.81 -8.87 9.43
N THR A 99 3.05 -9.73 8.75
CA THR A 99 3.36 -11.15 8.59
C THR A 99 4.17 -11.48 7.34
N PHE A 100 4.44 -10.49 6.49
CA PHE A 100 5.14 -10.69 5.22
C PHE A 100 6.61 -11.07 5.44
N SER A 101 7.10 -11.96 4.59
CA SER A 101 8.52 -12.20 4.43
C SER A 101 9.19 -11.09 3.62
N PHE A 102 10.51 -11.08 3.59
CA PHE A 102 11.25 -10.17 2.71
C PHE A 102 10.88 -10.37 1.23
N ALA A 103 10.69 -11.61 0.79
CA ALA A 103 10.24 -11.92 -0.58
C ALA A 103 8.88 -11.28 -0.92
N ASN A 104 7.91 -11.29 0.02
CA ASN A 104 6.64 -10.60 -0.17
C ASN A 104 6.83 -9.07 -0.27
N ILE A 105 7.68 -8.49 0.60
CA ILE A 105 7.96 -7.04 0.60
C ILE A 105 8.63 -6.62 -0.71
N ASP A 106 9.58 -7.39 -1.22
CA ASP A 106 10.24 -7.15 -2.50
C ASP A 106 9.24 -7.19 -3.67
N HIS A 107 8.26 -8.13 -3.62
CA HIS A 107 7.22 -8.24 -4.64
C HIS A 107 6.30 -7.01 -4.71
N PHE A 108 5.90 -6.45 -3.56
CA PHE A 108 4.93 -5.35 -3.50
C PHE A 108 5.53 -3.94 -3.58
N SER A 109 6.78 -3.75 -3.33
CA SER A 109 7.47 -2.49 -3.04
C SER A 109 6.85 -1.66 -1.89
N THR A 110 7.65 -0.96 -1.13
CA THR A 110 7.17 -0.14 0.00
C THR A 110 6.26 1.00 -0.46
N ALA A 111 6.61 1.69 -1.55
CA ALA A 111 5.80 2.77 -2.11
C ALA A 111 4.43 2.26 -2.59
N GLY A 112 4.40 1.06 -3.21
CA GLY A 112 3.17 0.39 -3.63
C GLY A 112 2.26 0.04 -2.46
N LEU A 113 2.80 -0.46 -1.34
CA LEU A 113 2.03 -0.75 -0.13
C LEU A 113 1.43 0.51 0.49
N VAL A 114 2.20 1.60 0.57
CA VAL A 114 1.72 2.91 1.07
C VAL A 114 0.55 3.43 0.22
N THR A 115 0.67 3.39 -1.11
CA THR A 115 -0.39 3.81 -2.02
C THR A 115 -1.67 2.98 -1.83
N ARG A 116 -1.54 1.66 -1.63
CA ARG A 116 -2.68 0.76 -1.39
C ARG A 116 -3.38 1.08 -0.06
N MET A 117 -2.63 1.40 0.99
CA MET A 117 -3.17 1.74 2.31
C MET A 117 -3.80 3.14 2.38
N THR A 118 -3.42 4.05 1.52
CA THR A 118 -3.89 5.44 1.50
C THR A 118 -4.91 5.67 0.39
N THR A 119 -4.43 5.83 -0.83
CA THR A 119 -5.25 6.21 -1.99
C THR A 119 -6.25 5.13 -2.37
N ASP A 120 -5.82 3.87 -2.48
CA ASP A 120 -6.72 2.79 -2.89
C ASP A 120 -7.83 2.53 -1.86
N VAL A 121 -7.51 2.55 -0.57
CA VAL A 121 -8.54 2.42 0.48
C VAL A 121 -9.51 3.59 0.43
N THR A 122 -9.06 4.81 0.16
CA THR A 122 -9.94 5.98 0.01
C THR A 122 -10.87 5.86 -1.19
N ASN A 123 -10.36 5.36 -2.33
CA ASN A 123 -11.17 5.09 -3.51
C ASN A 123 -12.26 4.05 -3.22
N ILE A 124 -11.92 2.98 -2.54
CA ILE A 124 -12.88 1.94 -2.14
C ILE A 124 -13.88 2.45 -1.10
N GLN A 125 -13.46 3.29 -0.16
CA GLN A 125 -14.36 3.95 0.81
C GLN A 125 -15.42 4.78 0.08
N ASN A 126 -15.02 5.60 -0.89
CA ASN A 126 -15.92 6.45 -1.66
C ASN A 126 -16.87 5.60 -2.53
N ALA A 127 -16.35 4.58 -3.20
CA ALA A 127 -17.17 3.65 -3.98
C ALA A 127 -18.20 2.93 -3.10
N TYR A 128 -17.80 2.45 -1.92
CA TYR A 128 -18.69 1.79 -0.98
C TYR A 128 -19.78 2.72 -0.48
N GLN A 129 -19.45 3.97 -0.16
CA GLN A 129 -20.43 4.98 0.22
C GLN A 129 -21.44 5.26 -0.90
N MET A 130 -20.96 5.37 -2.14
CA MET A 130 -21.83 5.55 -3.31
C MET A 130 -22.74 4.35 -3.55
N ILE A 131 -22.23 3.14 -3.39
CA ILE A 131 -23.05 1.91 -3.49
C ILE A 131 -24.15 1.92 -2.46
N LEU A 132 -23.86 2.20 -1.20
CA LEU A 132 -24.86 2.20 -0.13
C LEU A 132 -25.94 3.27 -0.30
N ARG A 133 -25.59 4.44 -0.83
CA ARG A 133 -26.50 5.58 -0.96
C ARG A 133 -27.10 5.69 -2.36
N MET A 134 -26.27 5.91 -3.37
CA MET A 134 -26.74 6.29 -4.72
C MET A 134 -27.16 5.09 -5.56
N PHE A 135 -26.44 3.97 -5.48
CA PHE A 135 -26.84 2.75 -6.18
C PHE A 135 -28.13 2.14 -5.62
N THR A 136 -28.48 2.43 -4.36
CA THR A 136 -29.77 2.05 -3.77
C THR A 136 -30.87 3.07 -4.13
N ARG A 137 -30.56 4.36 -4.02
CA ARG A 137 -31.53 5.44 -4.28
C ARG A 137 -31.99 5.47 -5.74
N ALA A 138 -31.07 5.39 -6.70
CA ALA A 138 -31.40 5.56 -8.10
C ALA A 138 -32.39 4.50 -8.64
N PRO A 139 -32.18 3.17 -8.46
CA PRO A 139 -33.17 2.18 -8.87
C PRO A 139 -34.48 2.30 -8.10
N ALA A 140 -34.41 2.58 -6.78
CA ALA A 140 -35.62 2.75 -5.97
C ALA A 140 -36.47 3.92 -6.46
N SER A 141 -35.84 5.09 -6.73
CA SER A 141 -36.53 6.27 -7.27
C SER A 141 -37.13 5.99 -8.65
N MET A 142 -36.38 5.34 -9.54
CA MET A 142 -36.85 4.98 -10.89
C MET A 142 -38.05 4.02 -10.82
N ILE A 143 -37.97 2.97 -9.98
CA ILE A 143 -39.07 2.00 -9.82
C ILE A 143 -40.29 2.66 -9.19
N CYS A 144 -40.13 3.41 -8.09
CA CYS A 144 -41.22 4.07 -7.41
C CYS A 144 -41.92 5.12 -8.32
N ALA A 145 -41.12 5.95 -9.01
CA ALA A 145 -41.67 6.93 -9.95
C ALA A 145 -42.40 6.28 -11.12
N MET A 146 -41.86 5.16 -11.65
CA MET A 146 -42.53 4.38 -12.69
C MET A 146 -43.84 3.78 -12.21
N VAL A 147 -43.87 3.14 -11.03
CA VAL A 147 -45.10 2.61 -10.42
C VAL A 147 -46.12 3.71 -10.25
N MET A 148 -45.74 4.85 -9.68
CA MET A 148 -46.65 6.00 -9.50
C MET A 148 -47.18 6.55 -10.83
N ALA A 149 -46.34 6.61 -11.88
CA ALA A 149 -46.80 7.02 -13.19
C ALA A 149 -47.82 6.04 -13.79
N PHE A 150 -47.61 4.74 -13.63
CA PHE A 150 -48.57 3.70 -14.06
C PHE A 150 -49.89 3.73 -13.31
N THR A 151 -49.90 4.10 -12.01
CA THR A 151 -51.16 4.26 -11.24
C THR A 151 -51.98 5.45 -11.72
N ILE A 152 -51.35 6.52 -12.22
CA ILE A 152 -52.03 7.69 -12.77
C ILE A 152 -52.55 7.38 -14.18
N ASN A 153 -51.67 7.03 -15.11
CA ASN A 153 -52.06 6.72 -16.46
C ASN A 153 -51.08 5.78 -17.16
N ALA A 154 -51.49 4.54 -17.39
CA ALA A 154 -50.66 3.52 -18.00
C ALA A 154 -50.19 3.83 -19.44
N ARG A 155 -51.01 4.50 -20.23
CA ARG A 155 -50.65 4.85 -21.62
C ARG A 155 -49.54 5.87 -21.68
N LEU A 156 -49.56 6.90 -20.82
CA LEU A 156 -48.51 7.91 -20.76
C LEU A 156 -47.25 7.35 -20.06
N ALA A 157 -47.39 6.48 -19.05
CA ALA A 157 -46.28 5.82 -18.40
C ALA A 157 -45.47 4.90 -19.34
N CYS A 158 -46.11 4.30 -20.37
CA CYS A 158 -45.41 3.53 -21.40
C CYS A 158 -44.38 4.38 -22.18
N ILE A 159 -44.58 5.69 -22.31
CA ILE A 159 -43.61 6.60 -22.95
C ILE A 159 -42.30 6.59 -22.17
N TYR A 160 -42.39 6.67 -20.81
CA TYR A 160 -41.21 6.62 -19.92
C TYR A 160 -40.53 5.26 -19.98
N LEU A 161 -41.33 4.18 -19.95
CA LEU A 161 -40.77 2.82 -20.00
C LEU A 161 -39.95 2.59 -21.28
N VAL A 162 -40.47 3.00 -22.42
CA VAL A 162 -39.75 2.91 -23.70
C VAL A 162 -38.49 3.79 -23.68
N ALA A 163 -38.59 5.03 -23.19
CA ALA A 163 -37.44 5.92 -23.06
C ALA A 163 -36.34 5.33 -22.16
N VAL A 164 -36.70 4.76 -20.99
CA VAL A 164 -35.76 4.13 -20.06
C VAL A 164 -35.04 2.94 -20.70
N ILE A 165 -35.78 2.11 -21.46
CA ILE A 165 -35.18 0.94 -22.14
C ILE A 165 -34.19 1.41 -23.20
N ILE A 166 -34.60 2.35 -24.07
CA ILE A 166 -33.75 2.88 -25.13
C ILE A 166 -32.51 3.55 -24.56
N LEU A 167 -32.67 4.45 -23.58
CA LEU A 167 -31.57 5.11 -22.91
C LEU A 167 -30.66 4.14 -22.16
N GLY A 168 -31.24 3.14 -21.46
CA GLY A 168 -30.47 2.13 -20.77
C GLY A 168 -29.55 1.35 -21.70
N ILE A 169 -30.05 0.96 -22.88
CA ILE A 169 -29.25 0.29 -23.92
C ILE A 169 -28.14 1.23 -24.44
N LEU A 170 -28.49 2.47 -24.78
CA LEU A 170 -27.53 3.44 -25.28
C LEU A 170 -26.44 3.79 -24.27
N LEU A 171 -26.82 4.00 -23.01
CA LEU A 171 -25.86 4.22 -21.90
C LEU A 171 -24.95 3.03 -21.70
N PHE A 172 -25.49 1.82 -21.75
CA PHE A 172 -24.68 0.60 -21.64
C PHE A 172 -23.65 0.49 -22.78
N LEU A 173 -24.04 0.80 -24.02
CA LEU A 173 -23.15 0.80 -25.18
C LEU A 173 -22.05 1.85 -25.05
N ILE A 174 -22.42 3.10 -24.71
CA ILE A 174 -21.46 4.19 -24.50
C ILE A 174 -20.46 3.82 -23.39
N MET A 175 -20.97 3.32 -22.26
CA MET A 175 -20.15 2.97 -21.11
C MET A 175 -19.20 1.81 -21.41
N SER A 176 -19.70 0.76 -22.07
CA SER A 176 -18.88 -0.38 -22.49
C SER A 176 -17.75 0.04 -23.43
N HIS A 177 -18.02 1.01 -24.31
CA HIS A 177 -17.01 1.54 -25.22
C HIS A 177 -16.00 2.44 -24.52
N ALA A 178 -16.46 3.36 -23.68
CA ALA A 178 -15.60 4.26 -22.91
C ALA A 178 -14.68 3.50 -21.93
N THR A 179 -15.19 2.44 -21.29
CA THR A 179 -14.40 1.62 -20.34
C THR A 179 -13.14 1.04 -20.99
N LYS A 180 -13.18 0.65 -22.27
CA LYS A 180 -12.01 0.15 -23.00
C LYS A 180 -10.90 1.19 -23.09
N TYR A 181 -11.24 2.44 -23.35
CA TYR A 181 -10.26 3.53 -23.41
C TYR A 181 -9.70 3.86 -22.02
N PHE A 182 -10.54 3.87 -20.99
CA PHE A 182 -10.05 4.07 -19.63
C PHE A 182 -9.08 2.97 -19.19
N GLN A 183 -9.35 1.70 -19.52
CA GLN A 183 -8.43 0.61 -19.25
C GLN A 183 -7.08 0.76 -19.99
N GLN A 184 -7.07 1.34 -21.17
CA GLN A 184 -5.84 1.67 -21.91
C GLN A 184 -5.11 2.89 -21.33
N ALA A 185 -5.82 3.80 -20.66
CA ALA A 185 -5.24 4.99 -20.06
C ALA A 185 -4.42 4.68 -18.80
N PHE A 186 -4.84 3.68 -18.00
CA PHE A 186 -4.15 3.34 -16.73
C PHE A 186 -2.66 3.00 -16.90
N PRO A 187 -2.25 2.09 -17.81
CA PRO A 187 -0.84 1.82 -18.05
C PRO A 187 -0.04 3.06 -18.49
N LYS A 188 -0.69 3.96 -19.28
CA LYS A 188 -0.05 5.22 -19.70
C LYS A 188 0.11 6.22 -18.57
N TYR A 189 -0.78 6.18 -17.59
CA TYR A 189 -0.61 6.93 -16.34
C TYR A 189 0.56 6.39 -15.51
N ASP A 190 0.72 5.07 -15.46
CA ASP A 190 1.85 4.44 -14.78
C ASP A 190 3.18 4.81 -15.46
N ASP A 191 3.26 4.76 -16.81
CA ASP A 191 4.41 5.22 -17.61
C ASP A 191 4.77 6.70 -17.30
N LEU A 192 3.74 7.57 -17.19
CA LEU A 192 3.94 8.98 -16.85
C LEU A 192 4.47 9.15 -15.41
N ASN A 193 3.85 8.48 -14.45
CA ASN A 193 4.24 8.55 -13.04
C ASN A 193 5.68 8.04 -12.84
N GLU A 194 6.06 6.93 -13.49
CA GLU A 194 7.41 6.41 -13.48
C GLU A 194 8.40 7.43 -14.04
N SER A 195 8.10 8.04 -15.19
CA SER A 195 8.93 9.09 -15.80
C SER A 195 9.09 10.31 -14.91
N VAL A 196 8.03 10.75 -14.23
CA VAL A 196 8.07 11.87 -13.28
C VAL A 196 8.89 11.50 -12.05
N GLN A 197 8.67 10.34 -11.48
CA GLN A 197 9.38 9.87 -10.28
C GLN A 197 10.87 9.70 -10.56
N GLU A 198 11.24 9.11 -11.69
CA GLU A 198 12.63 8.99 -12.15
C GLU A 198 13.29 10.37 -12.25
N ASN A 199 12.65 11.31 -12.96
CA ASN A 199 13.19 12.65 -13.17
C ASN A 199 13.35 13.44 -11.87
N VAL A 200 12.31 13.43 -11.00
CA VAL A 200 12.37 14.16 -9.71
C VAL A 200 13.42 13.56 -8.78
N SER A 201 13.52 12.23 -8.74
CA SER A 201 14.55 11.55 -7.93
C SER A 201 15.97 11.83 -8.44
N ALA A 202 16.15 11.87 -9.74
CA ALA A 202 17.42 12.11 -10.41
C ALA A 202 17.63 13.58 -10.83
N ILE A 203 16.89 14.54 -10.30
CA ILE A 203 16.90 15.94 -10.77
C ILE A 203 18.30 16.58 -10.73
N ARG A 204 19.13 16.20 -9.75
CA ARG A 204 20.53 16.66 -9.66
C ARG A 204 21.37 16.15 -10.84
N VAL A 205 21.13 14.92 -11.30
CA VAL A 205 21.80 14.35 -12.46
C VAL A 205 21.34 15.06 -13.73
N VAL A 206 20.03 15.26 -13.91
CA VAL A 206 19.49 16.03 -15.04
C VAL A 206 20.12 17.41 -15.12
N LYS A 207 20.25 18.12 -13.99
CA LYS A 207 20.89 19.42 -13.91
C LYS A 207 22.40 19.37 -14.17
N ALA A 208 23.11 18.38 -13.62
CA ALA A 208 24.55 18.23 -13.80
C ALA A 208 24.94 17.95 -15.27
N TYR A 209 24.07 17.21 -16.01
CA TYR A 209 24.31 16.86 -17.40
C TYR A 209 23.59 17.77 -18.41
N VAL A 210 22.89 18.82 -17.95
CA VAL A 210 22.15 19.79 -18.78
C VAL A 210 21.19 19.08 -19.74
N ARG A 211 20.34 18.17 -19.19
CA ARG A 211 19.40 17.34 -19.97
C ARG A 211 17.93 17.72 -19.78
N GLU A 212 17.64 18.91 -19.29
CA GLU A 212 16.29 19.40 -19.00
C GLU A 212 15.38 19.34 -20.22
N GLU A 213 15.90 19.73 -21.40
CA GLU A 213 15.11 19.76 -22.64
C GLU A 213 14.73 18.35 -23.10
N GLN A 214 15.65 17.38 -22.96
CA GLN A 214 15.40 15.98 -23.30
C GLN A 214 14.33 15.38 -22.37
N GLU A 215 14.45 15.62 -21.05
CA GLU A 215 13.49 15.12 -20.06
C GLU A 215 12.11 15.79 -20.22
N THR A 216 12.06 17.08 -20.49
CA THR A 216 10.82 17.80 -20.81
C THR A 216 10.15 17.22 -22.05
N SER A 217 10.94 16.87 -23.07
CA SER A 217 10.42 16.24 -24.29
C SER A 217 9.87 14.83 -24.01
N LYS A 218 10.54 14.02 -23.18
CA LYS A 218 10.08 12.70 -22.72
C LYS A 218 8.73 12.81 -22.00
N LEU A 219 8.64 13.71 -21.03
CA LEU A 219 7.40 13.97 -20.29
C LEU A 219 6.26 14.46 -21.20
N ARG A 220 6.58 15.36 -22.13
CA ARG A 220 5.60 15.88 -23.10
C ARG A 220 4.98 14.77 -23.94
N ARG A 221 5.80 13.83 -24.45
CA ARG A 221 5.31 12.66 -25.22
C ARG A 221 4.41 11.76 -24.38
N ALA A 222 4.81 11.45 -23.15
CA ALA A 222 3.99 10.66 -22.22
C ALA A 222 2.64 11.34 -21.93
N SER A 223 2.66 12.65 -21.66
CA SER A 223 1.45 13.46 -21.44
C SER A 223 0.55 13.51 -22.69
N GLU A 224 1.13 13.62 -23.89
CA GLU A 224 0.38 13.65 -25.14
C GLU A 224 -0.30 12.30 -25.44
N ASN A 225 0.35 11.20 -25.11
CA ASN A 225 -0.26 9.87 -25.22
C ASN A 225 -1.49 9.73 -24.31
N ILE A 226 -1.39 10.19 -23.06
CA ILE A 226 -2.51 10.21 -22.11
C ILE A 226 -3.62 11.13 -22.63
N TYR A 227 -3.27 12.36 -23.03
CA TYR A 227 -4.22 13.33 -23.61
C TYR A 227 -5.03 12.70 -24.74
N ASN A 228 -4.39 12.07 -25.71
CA ASN A 228 -5.06 11.46 -26.86
C ASN A 228 -6.04 10.33 -26.47
N ILE A 229 -5.69 9.52 -25.47
CA ILE A 229 -6.56 8.46 -24.97
C ILE A 229 -7.74 9.05 -24.19
N PHE A 230 -7.48 10.04 -23.32
CA PHE A 230 -8.52 10.69 -22.54
C PHE A 230 -9.51 11.45 -23.42
N VAL A 231 -9.03 12.18 -24.42
CA VAL A 231 -9.90 12.85 -25.39
C VAL A 231 -10.82 11.84 -26.08
N LYS A 232 -10.31 10.67 -26.49
CA LYS A 232 -11.14 9.60 -27.07
C LYS A 232 -12.17 9.05 -26.07
N ALA A 233 -11.78 8.84 -24.81
CA ALA A 233 -12.68 8.37 -23.77
C ALA A 233 -13.78 9.40 -23.47
N GLU A 234 -13.40 10.66 -23.24
CA GLU A 234 -14.30 11.76 -22.91
C GLU A 234 -15.23 12.11 -24.09
N THR A 235 -14.74 12.07 -25.33
CA THR A 235 -15.58 12.30 -26.51
C THR A 235 -16.75 11.30 -26.59
N ASN A 236 -16.54 10.05 -26.16
CA ASN A 236 -17.63 9.09 -26.07
C ASN A 236 -18.60 9.42 -24.92
N LEU A 237 -18.08 9.89 -23.78
CA LEU A 237 -18.91 10.25 -22.62
C LEU A 237 -19.69 11.56 -22.82
N VAL A 238 -19.17 12.50 -23.59
CA VAL A 238 -19.83 13.79 -23.89
C VAL A 238 -21.21 13.57 -24.51
N PHE A 239 -21.43 12.53 -25.32
CA PHE A 239 -22.73 12.21 -25.89
C PHE A 239 -23.80 11.85 -24.87
N ASN A 240 -23.41 11.46 -23.64
CA ASN A 240 -24.34 11.06 -22.58
C ASN A 240 -25.30 12.21 -22.23
N ALA A 241 -24.78 13.42 -21.95
CA ALA A 241 -25.60 14.55 -21.54
C ALA A 241 -26.58 15.03 -22.65
N PRO A 242 -26.20 15.26 -23.90
CA PRO A 242 -27.14 15.61 -24.97
C PRO A 242 -28.21 14.55 -25.25
N MET A 243 -27.85 13.26 -25.20
CA MET A 243 -28.83 12.18 -25.37
C MET A 243 -29.86 12.14 -24.27
N MET A 244 -29.42 12.27 -23.01
CA MET A 244 -30.30 12.36 -21.84
C MET A 244 -31.22 13.57 -21.98
N GLN A 245 -30.68 14.74 -22.31
CA GLN A 245 -31.43 15.97 -22.47
C GLN A 245 -32.50 15.86 -23.60
N THR A 246 -32.10 15.27 -24.74
CA THR A 246 -33.01 15.00 -25.83
C THR A 246 -34.15 14.07 -25.42
N ALA A 247 -33.85 13.01 -24.69
CA ALA A 247 -34.86 12.08 -24.18
C ALA A 247 -35.81 12.75 -23.19
N VAL A 248 -35.28 13.59 -22.25
CA VAL A 248 -36.09 14.36 -21.32
C VAL A 248 -37.08 15.24 -22.06
N TYR A 249 -36.61 16.06 -23.00
CA TYR A 249 -37.50 16.97 -23.73
C TYR A 249 -38.47 16.23 -24.64
N THR A 250 -38.04 15.14 -25.29
CA THR A 250 -38.93 14.30 -26.08
C THR A 250 -40.06 13.71 -25.22
N CYS A 251 -39.74 13.18 -24.04
CA CYS A 251 -40.75 12.66 -23.13
C CYS A 251 -41.69 13.77 -22.64
N ILE A 252 -41.17 14.94 -22.26
CA ILE A 252 -42.00 16.10 -21.82
C ILE A 252 -42.94 16.52 -22.97
N LEU A 253 -42.45 16.66 -24.19
CA LEU A 253 -43.29 17.04 -25.35
C LEU A 253 -44.38 16.02 -25.62
N LEU A 254 -44.04 14.73 -25.66
CA LEU A 254 -45.01 13.66 -25.91
C LEU A 254 -46.05 13.57 -24.81
N VAL A 255 -45.64 13.62 -23.52
CA VAL A 255 -46.55 13.56 -22.40
C VAL A 255 -47.44 14.81 -22.34
N SER A 256 -46.89 15.99 -22.58
CA SER A 256 -47.66 17.23 -22.67
C SER A 256 -48.67 17.20 -23.79
N TRP A 257 -48.25 16.73 -25.01
CA TRP A 257 -49.11 16.65 -26.17
C TRP A 257 -50.28 15.66 -25.97
N PHE A 258 -49.96 14.42 -25.57
CA PHE A 258 -51.02 13.42 -25.36
C PHE A 258 -51.82 13.71 -24.10
N GLY A 259 -51.18 14.22 -23.03
CA GLY A 259 -51.83 14.62 -21.78
C GLY A 259 -52.84 15.76 -21.98
N ALA A 260 -52.46 16.78 -22.77
CA ALA A 260 -53.41 17.88 -23.12
C ALA A 260 -54.62 17.37 -23.87
N LYS A 261 -54.45 16.42 -24.82
CA LYS A 261 -55.60 15.78 -25.49
C LYS A 261 -56.47 15.00 -24.54
N MET A 262 -55.86 14.30 -23.57
CA MET A 262 -56.60 13.53 -22.55
C MET A 262 -57.32 14.44 -21.58
N ILE A 263 -56.77 15.61 -21.21
CA ILE A 263 -57.45 16.61 -20.39
C ILE A 263 -58.66 17.18 -21.15
N ALA A 264 -58.51 17.52 -22.42
CA ALA A 264 -59.63 18.02 -23.23
C ALA A 264 -60.75 16.98 -23.42
N SER A 265 -60.46 15.68 -23.28
CA SER A 265 -61.47 14.59 -23.28
C SER A 265 -61.93 14.18 -21.87
N ASN A 266 -61.59 14.94 -20.86
CA ASN A 266 -61.90 14.66 -19.44
C ASN A 266 -61.43 13.28 -18.93
N SER A 267 -60.39 12.70 -19.54
CA SER A 267 -59.83 11.40 -19.15
C SER A 267 -58.54 11.52 -18.32
N LEU A 268 -58.03 12.73 -18.08
CA LEU A 268 -56.89 13.07 -17.23
C LEU A 268 -57.14 14.43 -16.60
N THR A 269 -56.64 14.64 -15.36
CA THR A 269 -56.72 15.94 -14.71
C THR A 269 -55.44 16.76 -14.90
N THR A 270 -55.52 18.08 -14.64
CA THR A 270 -54.35 18.97 -14.76
C THR A 270 -53.30 18.62 -13.70
N GLY A 271 -53.71 18.27 -12.47
CA GLY A 271 -52.80 17.86 -11.41
C GLY A 271 -52.08 16.54 -11.72
N GLU A 272 -52.81 15.58 -12.30
CA GLU A 272 -52.22 14.30 -12.75
C GLU A 272 -51.14 14.51 -13.83
N LEU A 273 -51.39 15.43 -14.80
CA LEU A 273 -50.37 15.75 -15.81
C LEU A 273 -49.10 16.36 -15.19
N MET A 274 -49.25 17.29 -14.25
CA MET A 274 -48.13 17.90 -13.55
C MET A 274 -47.31 16.85 -12.75
N SER A 275 -47.99 15.90 -12.11
CA SER A 275 -47.31 14.78 -11.44
C SER A 275 -46.57 13.87 -12.39
N LEU A 276 -47.16 13.54 -13.54
CA LEU A 276 -46.49 12.74 -14.57
C LEU A 276 -45.23 13.42 -15.11
N LEU A 277 -45.25 14.75 -15.33
CA LEU A 277 -44.06 15.50 -15.76
C LEU A 277 -42.95 15.47 -14.69
N THR A 278 -43.34 15.56 -13.40
CA THR A 278 -42.37 15.44 -12.29
C THR A 278 -41.76 14.04 -12.22
N TYR A 279 -42.57 12.99 -12.35
CA TYR A 279 -42.07 11.62 -12.37
C TYR A 279 -41.15 11.34 -13.59
N CYS A 280 -41.47 11.94 -14.75
CA CYS A 280 -40.57 11.88 -15.92
C CYS A 280 -39.16 12.37 -15.59
N MET A 281 -39.08 13.54 -14.97
CA MET A 281 -37.79 14.11 -14.54
C MET A 281 -37.06 13.20 -13.56
N ASN A 282 -37.75 12.70 -12.53
CA ASN A 282 -37.15 11.82 -11.52
C ASN A 282 -36.64 10.49 -12.11
N ILE A 283 -37.38 9.88 -13.04
CA ILE A 283 -36.99 8.64 -13.74
C ILE A 283 -35.68 8.86 -14.52
N LEU A 284 -35.63 9.92 -15.32
CA LEU A 284 -34.50 10.19 -16.21
C LEU A 284 -33.25 10.65 -15.42
N MET A 285 -33.44 11.47 -14.37
CA MET A 285 -32.35 11.85 -13.46
C MET A 285 -31.79 10.65 -12.69
N SER A 286 -32.65 9.71 -12.28
CA SER A 286 -32.21 8.47 -11.62
C SER A 286 -31.36 7.60 -12.55
N LEU A 287 -31.69 7.54 -13.83
CA LEU A 287 -30.91 6.81 -14.83
C LEU A 287 -29.53 7.45 -15.05
N MET A 288 -29.45 8.79 -15.06
CA MET A 288 -28.19 9.52 -15.14
C MET A 288 -27.31 9.26 -13.90
N MET A 289 -27.92 9.28 -12.70
CA MET A 289 -27.23 8.97 -11.44
C MET A 289 -26.68 7.54 -11.46
N LEU A 290 -27.44 6.56 -11.94
CA LEU A 290 -27.01 5.18 -12.07
C LEU A 290 -25.80 5.03 -12.98
N SER A 291 -25.78 5.76 -14.12
CA SER A 291 -24.65 5.81 -15.03
C SER A 291 -23.38 6.32 -14.32
N MET A 292 -23.49 7.41 -13.57
CA MET A 292 -22.35 7.98 -12.83
C MET A 292 -21.80 7.00 -11.78
N VAL A 293 -22.69 6.32 -11.05
CA VAL A 293 -22.29 5.32 -10.06
C VAL A 293 -21.56 4.15 -10.71
N PHE A 294 -22.00 3.72 -11.89
CA PHE A 294 -21.35 2.64 -12.63
C PHE A 294 -19.91 3.00 -13.03
N VAL A 295 -19.68 4.23 -13.51
CA VAL A 295 -18.32 4.73 -13.82
C VAL A 295 -17.44 4.64 -12.57
N MET A 296 -17.93 5.17 -11.45
CA MET A 296 -17.17 5.22 -10.19
C MET A 296 -16.81 3.82 -9.68
N ILE A 297 -17.75 2.86 -9.75
CA ILE A 297 -17.49 1.47 -9.38
C ILE A 297 -16.40 0.89 -10.30
N THR A 298 -16.49 1.11 -11.60
CA THR A 298 -15.52 0.61 -12.58
C THR A 298 -14.11 1.15 -12.30
N MET A 299 -13.98 2.44 -12.01
CA MET A 299 -12.70 3.05 -11.65
C MET A 299 -12.13 2.48 -10.34
N SER A 300 -13.00 2.17 -9.39
CA SER A 300 -12.57 1.62 -8.09
C SER A 300 -12.21 0.13 -8.13
N MET A 301 -12.54 -0.59 -9.20
CA MET A 301 -12.24 -2.02 -9.33
C MET A 301 -10.74 -2.32 -9.35
N ALA A 302 -9.92 -1.43 -9.92
CA ALA A 302 -8.46 -1.56 -9.90
C ALA A 302 -7.91 -1.48 -8.47
N SER A 303 -8.37 -0.47 -7.71
CA SER A 303 -8.02 -0.34 -6.28
C SER A 303 -8.49 -1.53 -5.46
N ALA A 304 -9.70 -2.05 -5.73
CA ALA A 304 -10.23 -3.26 -5.09
C ALA A 304 -9.34 -4.50 -5.33
N LYS A 305 -8.84 -4.66 -6.56
CA LYS A 305 -7.94 -5.75 -6.92
C LYS A 305 -6.63 -5.66 -6.15
N ARG A 306 -5.96 -4.49 -6.16
CA ARG A 306 -4.69 -4.26 -5.44
C ARG A 306 -4.80 -4.47 -3.93
N ILE A 307 -5.88 -4.01 -3.30
CA ILE A 307 -6.15 -4.27 -1.88
C ILE A 307 -6.36 -5.76 -1.62
N SER A 308 -7.13 -6.44 -2.50
CA SER A 308 -7.40 -7.87 -2.36
C SER A 308 -6.13 -8.72 -2.52
N GLU A 309 -5.18 -8.30 -3.36
CA GLU A 309 -3.86 -8.94 -3.47
C GLU A 309 -3.14 -8.90 -2.12
N VAL A 310 -3.01 -7.73 -1.51
CA VAL A 310 -2.37 -7.60 -0.19
C VAL A 310 -3.10 -8.41 0.89
N LEU A 311 -4.45 -8.40 0.92
CA LEU A 311 -5.22 -9.14 1.93
C LEU A 311 -5.18 -10.66 1.78
N ASN A 312 -4.90 -11.17 0.59
CA ASN A 312 -4.84 -12.61 0.33
C ASN A 312 -3.40 -13.13 0.24
N GLU A 313 -2.42 -12.24 0.24
CA GLU A 313 -1.01 -12.62 0.26
C GLU A 313 -0.68 -13.32 1.57
N THR A 314 0.11 -14.37 1.48
CA THR A 314 0.56 -15.15 2.64
C THR A 314 2.07 -15.23 2.63
N SER A 315 2.67 -15.12 3.80
CA SER A 315 4.10 -15.35 3.96
C SER A 315 4.49 -16.73 3.46
N ASP A 316 5.55 -16.82 2.69
CA ASP A 316 6.18 -18.08 2.27
C ASP A 316 6.99 -18.70 3.41
N LEU A 317 7.40 -17.90 4.40
CA LEU A 317 8.06 -18.36 5.61
C LEU A 317 7.02 -18.69 6.68
N LYS A 318 7.08 -19.92 7.22
CA LYS A 318 6.20 -20.39 8.28
C LYS A 318 6.99 -21.14 9.35
N ASN A 319 6.57 -21.00 10.59
CA ASN A 319 7.06 -21.84 11.66
C ASN A 319 6.60 -23.29 11.44
N PRO A 320 7.43 -24.29 11.77
CA PRO A 320 7.00 -25.69 11.83
C PRO A 320 5.99 -25.91 12.95
N GLU A 321 5.28 -27.04 12.94
CA GLU A 321 4.29 -27.39 13.98
C GLU A 321 4.91 -27.52 15.38
N HIS A 322 6.18 -27.97 15.46
CA HIS A 322 6.94 -28.13 16.68
C HIS A 322 8.30 -27.45 16.56
N PRO A 323 8.36 -26.10 16.67
CA PRO A 323 9.60 -25.37 16.49
C PRO A 323 10.55 -25.55 17.67
N PHE A 324 11.86 -25.50 17.40
CA PHE A 324 12.85 -25.35 18.45
C PHE A 324 12.78 -23.95 19.04
N MET A 325 12.67 -23.88 20.38
CA MET A 325 12.52 -22.63 21.14
C MET A 325 13.83 -22.16 21.76
N LYS A 326 14.98 -22.70 21.36
CA LYS A 326 16.29 -22.32 21.86
C LYS A 326 17.38 -22.60 20.83
N VAL A 327 18.25 -21.62 20.62
CA VAL A 327 19.50 -21.78 19.86
C VAL A 327 20.59 -22.15 20.85
N GLU A 328 21.25 -23.29 20.67
CA GLU A 328 22.23 -23.81 21.63
C GLU A 328 23.52 -23.00 21.64
N ASP A 329 24.11 -22.76 20.48
CA ASP A 329 25.34 -22.00 20.30
C ASP A 329 25.33 -21.19 19.01
N GLY A 330 26.42 -20.46 18.72
CA GLY A 330 26.58 -19.62 17.53
C GLY A 330 27.23 -20.34 16.34
N SER A 331 27.31 -21.68 16.33
CA SER A 331 27.87 -22.40 15.18
C SER A 331 26.96 -22.29 13.95
N ILE A 332 27.56 -22.19 12.76
CA ILE A 332 26.84 -22.05 11.50
C ILE A 332 27.40 -23.07 10.51
N GLU A 333 26.51 -23.76 9.81
CA GLU A 333 26.91 -24.73 8.78
C GLU A 333 25.98 -24.61 7.57
N PHE A 334 26.57 -24.44 6.39
CA PHE A 334 25.87 -24.51 5.10
C PHE A 334 26.23 -25.86 4.48
N ARG A 335 25.24 -26.59 3.98
CA ARG A 335 25.41 -27.90 3.35
C ARG A 335 24.82 -27.88 1.96
N HIS A 336 25.69 -27.78 0.95
CA HIS A 336 25.34 -27.77 -0.46
C HIS A 336 24.16 -26.84 -0.80
N VAL A 337 24.29 -25.56 -0.39
CA VAL A 337 23.22 -24.58 -0.45
C VAL A 337 23.19 -23.87 -1.80
N ASP A 338 22.06 -23.99 -2.49
CA ASP A 338 21.69 -23.13 -3.62
C ASP A 338 20.61 -22.14 -3.18
N PHE A 339 20.67 -20.91 -3.69
CA PHE A 339 19.67 -19.88 -3.41
C PHE A 339 19.38 -19.02 -4.64
N ALA A 340 18.09 -18.76 -4.87
CA ALA A 340 17.60 -17.79 -5.84
C ALA A 340 16.43 -16.98 -5.23
N TYR A 341 16.38 -15.67 -5.49
CA TYR A 341 15.28 -14.81 -5.02
C TYR A 341 13.94 -15.14 -5.69
N LYS A 342 13.96 -15.61 -6.92
CA LYS A 342 12.76 -16.08 -7.64
C LYS A 342 12.84 -17.60 -7.79
N LYS A 343 11.79 -18.31 -7.40
CA LYS A 343 11.71 -19.77 -7.46
C LYS A 343 11.86 -20.35 -8.88
N ASP A 344 11.47 -19.55 -9.89
CA ASP A 344 11.52 -19.95 -11.30
C ASP A 344 12.74 -19.37 -12.04
N SER A 345 13.77 -18.91 -11.32
CA SER A 345 15.00 -18.43 -11.95
C SER A 345 15.89 -19.60 -12.32
N ASP A 346 16.34 -19.64 -13.57
CA ASP A 346 17.28 -20.66 -14.07
C ASP A 346 18.71 -20.46 -13.51
N GLU A 347 19.04 -19.26 -13.02
CA GLU A 347 20.36 -18.93 -12.47
C GLU A 347 20.24 -18.69 -10.95
N PRO A 348 20.91 -19.52 -10.12
CA PRO A 348 21.00 -19.29 -8.69
C PRO A 348 21.90 -18.09 -8.38
N VAL A 349 21.58 -17.36 -7.30
CA VAL A 349 22.41 -16.27 -6.76
C VAL A 349 23.54 -16.80 -5.90
N LEU A 350 23.30 -17.94 -5.22
CA LEU A 350 24.31 -18.72 -4.51
C LEU A 350 24.27 -20.15 -5.05
N GLU A 351 25.44 -20.73 -5.32
CA GLU A 351 25.58 -22.06 -5.93
C GLU A 351 26.55 -22.91 -5.13
N ASP A 352 26.07 -24.07 -4.67
CA ASP A 352 26.81 -25.13 -3.96
C ASP A 352 27.67 -24.59 -2.80
N ILE A 353 27.06 -23.77 -1.93
CA ILE A 353 27.76 -23.25 -0.75
C ILE A 353 27.89 -24.36 0.31
N ASP A 354 29.14 -24.71 0.62
CA ASP A 354 29.51 -25.62 1.71
C ASP A 354 30.48 -24.91 2.66
N LEU A 355 30.06 -24.64 3.89
CA LEU A 355 30.79 -23.80 4.84
C LEU A 355 30.49 -24.21 6.28
N LYS A 356 31.53 -24.24 7.12
CA LYS A 356 31.40 -24.51 8.55
C LYS A 356 32.13 -23.47 9.39
N ILE A 357 31.38 -22.79 10.28
CA ILE A 357 31.84 -21.76 11.19
C ILE A 357 31.61 -22.27 12.62
N ARG A 358 32.61 -22.12 13.49
CA ARG A 358 32.53 -22.52 14.89
C ARG A 358 31.87 -21.41 15.74
N SER A 359 31.27 -21.79 16.87
CA SER A 359 30.74 -20.82 17.80
C SER A 359 31.86 -19.92 18.35
N GLY A 360 31.58 -18.61 18.42
CA GLY A 360 32.53 -17.59 18.90
C GLY A 360 33.53 -17.09 17.84
N GLU A 361 33.58 -17.72 16.67
CA GLU A 361 34.51 -17.37 15.62
C GLU A 361 34.14 -16.03 14.94
N THR A 362 35.15 -15.25 14.62
CA THR A 362 34.98 -14.01 13.84
C THR A 362 35.33 -14.29 12.38
N ILE A 363 34.35 -14.14 11.47
CA ILE A 363 34.48 -14.39 10.04
C ILE A 363 34.41 -13.08 9.27
N GLY A 364 35.46 -12.80 8.50
CA GLY A 364 35.44 -11.76 7.46
C GLY A 364 34.79 -12.28 6.18
N ILE A 365 34.03 -11.45 5.46
CA ILE A 365 33.45 -11.78 4.16
C ILE A 365 33.82 -10.69 3.16
N ILE A 366 34.58 -11.07 2.13
CA ILE A 366 35.05 -10.17 1.07
C ILE A 366 34.61 -10.69 -0.30
N GLY A 367 34.54 -9.80 -1.26
CA GLY A 367 34.23 -10.11 -2.66
C GLY A 367 33.76 -8.87 -3.41
N GLY A 368 33.73 -8.92 -4.71
CA GLY A 368 33.28 -7.85 -5.59
C GLY A 368 31.82 -7.44 -5.34
N THR A 369 31.42 -6.30 -5.89
CA THR A 369 30.01 -5.90 -5.92
C THR A 369 29.21 -6.92 -6.72
N GLY A 370 28.10 -7.41 -6.17
CA GLY A 370 27.29 -8.46 -6.83
C GLY A 370 27.69 -9.89 -6.52
N SER A 371 28.77 -10.15 -5.75
CA SER A 371 29.22 -11.53 -5.40
C SER A 371 28.31 -12.26 -4.39
N ALA A 372 27.12 -11.75 -4.08
CA ALA A 372 26.10 -12.36 -3.24
C ALA A 372 26.41 -12.47 -1.72
N LYS A 373 27.31 -11.64 -1.17
CA LYS A 373 27.67 -11.62 0.27
C LYS A 373 26.45 -11.41 1.18
N THR A 374 25.64 -10.38 0.91
CA THR A 374 24.41 -10.09 1.64
C THR A 374 23.41 -11.24 1.53
N SER A 375 23.30 -11.89 0.38
CA SER A 375 22.43 -13.06 0.18
C SER A 375 22.84 -14.22 1.10
N LEU A 376 24.15 -14.50 1.22
CA LEU A 376 24.68 -15.53 2.10
C LEU A 376 24.25 -15.31 3.57
N VAL A 377 24.46 -14.13 4.09
CA VAL A 377 24.17 -13.86 5.52
C VAL A 377 22.67 -13.78 5.83
N ASN A 378 21.85 -13.36 4.85
CA ASN A 378 20.40 -13.31 5.00
C ASN A 378 19.75 -14.69 5.20
N LEU A 379 20.40 -15.76 4.75
CA LEU A 379 19.94 -17.14 4.96
C LEU A 379 20.13 -17.61 6.39
N ILE A 380 21.13 -17.10 7.12
CA ILE A 380 21.43 -17.48 8.50
C ILE A 380 20.31 -17.06 9.46
N SER A 381 19.79 -15.84 9.29
CA SER A 381 18.65 -15.32 10.08
C SER A 381 17.28 -15.70 9.48
N ARG A 382 17.28 -16.57 8.47
CA ARG A 382 16.07 -17.00 7.74
C ARG A 382 15.21 -15.83 7.29
N LEU A 383 15.82 -14.81 6.66
CA LEU A 383 15.07 -13.78 5.95
C LEU A 383 14.51 -14.30 4.64
N TYR A 384 15.18 -15.31 4.07
CA TYR A 384 14.76 -16.11 2.93
C TYR A 384 15.04 -17.60 3.21
N ASP A 385 14.29 -18.50 2.60
CA ASP A 385 14.57 -19.93 2.62
C ASP A 385 15.45 -20.34 1.43
N VAL A 386 16.36 -21.29 1.66
CA VAL A 386 17.21 -21.86 0.61
C VAL A 386 16.39 -22.60 -0.45
N THR A 387 16.87 -22.59 -1.71
CA THR A 387 16.27 -23.32 -2.82
C THR A 387 16.62 -24.79 -2.76
N LYS A 388 17.89 -25.12 -2.43
CA LYS A 388 18.40 -26.48 -2.17
C LYS A 388 19.36 -26.46 -1.00
N GLY A 389 19.66 -27.64 -0.45
CA GLY A 389 20.53 -27.79 0.71
C GLY A 389 19.88 -27.33 2.01
N GLU A 390 20.71 -27.10 3.02
CA GLU A 390 20.26 -26.68 4.35
C GLU A 390 21.27 -25.75 5.03
N VAL A 391 20.75 -24.82 5.83
CA VAL A 391 21.54 -23.95 6.71
C VAL A 391 21.23 -24.34 8.14
N LEU A 392 22.26 -24.60 8.92
CA LEU A 392 22.15 -24.94 10.34
C LEU A 392 22.75 -23.82 11.18
N VAL A 393 22.09 -23.53 12.30
CA VAL A 393 22.58 -22.66 13.37
C VAL A 393 22.46 -23.42 14.69
N GLY A 394 23.53 -23.47 15.51
CA GLY A 394 23.53 -24.29 16.72
C GLY A 394 23.26 -25.77 16.43
N GLY A 395 23.70 -26.28 15.28
CA GLY A 395 23.58 -27.68 14.85
C GLY A 395 22.17 -28.11 14.40
N LYS A 396 21.21 -27.18 14.27
CA LYS A 396 19.83 -27.46 13.82
C LYS A 396 19.47 -26.58 12.62
N ASN A 397 18.64 -27.11 11.72
CA ASN A 397 18.21 -26.39 10.53
C ASN A 397 17.42 -25.12 10.91
N VAL A 398 17.73 -24.01 10.26
CA VAL A 398 17.05 -22.72 10.51
C VAL A 398 15.54 -22.79 10.23
N LYS A 399 15.07 -23.75 9.42
CA LYS A 399 13.65 -23.98 9.14
C LYS A 399 12.89 -24.59 10.32
N ASP A 400 13.61 -25.26 11.21
CA ASP A 400 13.02 -25.99 12.34
C ASP A 400 12.88 -25.13 13.60
N TYR A 401 13.44 -23.92 13.60
CA TYR A 401 13.28 -22.97 14.70
C TYR A 401 11.97 -22.18 14.59
N ASP A 402 11.50 -21.72 15.75
CA ASP A 402 10.63 -20.54 15.79
C ASP A 402 11.39 -19.33 15.24
N MET A 403 10.78 -18.59 14.30
CA MET A 403 11.45 -17.47 13.61
C MET A 403 11.81 -16.32 14.55
N GLU A 404 10.99 -16.08 15.57
CA GLU A 404 11.25 -15.02 16.55
C GLU A 404 12.46 -15.40 17.40
N VAL A 405 12.48 -16.63 17.91
CA VAL A 405 13.60 -17.16 18.70
C VAL A 405 14.91 -17.18 17.88
N LEU A 406 14.86 -17.60 16.62
CA LEU A 406 16.04 -17.59 15.76
C LEU A 406 16.57 -16.16 15.56
N ARG A 407 15.68 -15.22 15.22
CA ARG A 407 16.05 -13.83 14.93
C ARG A 407 16.41 -13.02 16.17
N ASP A 408 16.04 -13.47 17.35
CA ASP A 408 16.54 -12.90 18.61
C ASP A 408 17.98 -13.34 18.89
N GLN A 409 18.35 -14.55 18.49
CA GLN A 409 19.70 -15.08 18.68
C GLN A 409 20.64 -14.82 17.51
N VAL A 410 20.10 -14.49 16.32
CA VAL A 410 20.86 -14.08 15.12
C VAL A 410 20.53 -12.62 14.81
N SER A 411 21.33 -11.71 15.31
CA SER A 411 21.15 -10.27 15.12
C SER A 411 21.84 -9.78 13.85
N VAL A 412 21.17 -8.96 13.06
CA VAL A 412 21.67 -8.45 11.78
C VAL A 412 21.66 -6.92 11.80
N VAL A 413 22.80 -6.31 11.51
CA VAL A 413 22.90 -4.90 11.15
C VAL A 413 22.94 -4.83 9.63
N LEU A 414 21.85 -4.36 9.04
CA LEU A 414 21.67 -4.30 7.58
C LEU A 414 22.54 -3.19 6.95
N GLN A 415 22.91 -3.34 5.70
CA GLN A 415 23.63 -2.34 4.91
C GLN A 415 22.92 -0.97 4.93
N ASN A 416 21.61 -0.96 4.73
CA ASN A 416 20.79 0.24 4.84
C ASN A 416 20.32 0.45 6.28
N ASN A 417 21.07 1.25 7.03
CA ASN A 417 20.79 1.56 8.42
C ASN A 417 19.60 2.53 8.55
N VAL A 418 18.53 2.10 9.20
CA VAL A 418 17.32 2.90 9.41
C VAL A 418 17.09 3.13 10.90
N LEU A 419 16.89 4.40 11.28
CA LEU A 419 16.42 4.81 12.59
C LEU A 419 14.97 5.28 12.48
N PHE A 420 14.19 4.98 13.52
CA PHE A 420 12.81 5.43 13.62
C PHE A 420 12.73 6.80 14.32
N SER A 421 11.66 7.54 14.03
CA SER A 421 11.37 8.78 14.76
C SER A 421 11.09 8.47 16.23
N GLY A 422 11.77 9.16 17.14
CA GLY A 422 11.74 8.94 18.57
C GLY A 422 13.07 9.33 19.21
N THR A 423 13.27 9.05 20.49
CA THR A 423 14.55 9.32 21.16
C THR A 423 15.62 8.31 20.73
N ILE A 424 16.90 8.62 20.99
CA ILE A 424 17.97 7.62 20.85
C ILE A 424 17.66 6.39 21.70
N LEU A 425 17.19 6.59 22.93
CA LEU A 425 16.80 5.51 23.84
C LEU A 425 15.68 4.63 23.27
N ASP A 426 14.64 5.23 22.67
CA ASP A 426 13.59 4.50 21.99
C ASP A 426 14.14 3.65 20.84
N ASN A 427 15.07 4.19 20.07
CA ASN A 427 15.74 3.47 18.99
C ASN A 427 16.60 2.30 19.47
N LEU A 428 17.30 2.45 20.58
CA LEU A 428 18.10 1.38 21.18
C LEU A 428 17.21 0.25 21.72
N ARG A 429 16.09 0.58 22.35
CA ARG A 429 15.12 -0.38 22.90
C ARG A 429 14.37 -1.22 21.85
N TRP A 430 14.59 -0.97 20.57
CA TRP A 430 14.20 -1.93 19.53
C TRP A 430 14.99 -3.24 19.61
N GLY A 431 16.21 -3.21 20.20
CA GLY A 431 16.99 -4.41 20.46
C GLY A 431 16.44 -5.21 21.63
N ASP A 432 16.16 -4.52 22.75
CA ASP A 432 15.53 -5.08 23.96
C ASP A 432 14.64 -4.01 24.61
N LYS A 433 13.32 -4.26 24.66
CA LYS A 433 12.33 -3.32 25.22
C LYS A 433 12.53 -3.00 26.68
N GLU A 434 13.04 -3.98 27.44
CA GLU A 434 13.24 -3.90 28.88
C GLU A 434 14.65 -3.40 29.25
N ALA A 435 15.50 -3.11 28.24
CA ALA A 435 16.86 -2.65 28.49
C ALA A 435 16.89 -1.39 29.36
N THR A 436 17.66 -1.44 30.41
CA THR A 436 17.94 -0.32 31.29
C THR A 436 18.78 0.74 30.57
N LEU A 437 18.82 1.96 31.12
CA LEU A 437 19.69 3.00 30.56
C LEU A 437 21.16 2.60 30.61
N GLU A 438 21.58 1.88 31.65
CA GLU A 438 22.96 1.41 31.81
C GLU A 438 23.33 0.37 30.76
N GLU A 439 22.46 -0.59 30.47
CA GLU A 439 22.66 -1.55 29.36
C GLU A 439 22.70 -0.86 28.00
N CYS A 440 21.82 0.12 27.77
CA CYS A 440 21.86 0.93 26.54
C CYS A 440 23.17 1.73 26.42
N ARG A 441 23.67 2.28 27.54
CA ARG A 441 24.93 3.00 27.57
C ARG A 441 26.11 2.06 27.29
N HIS A 442 26.16 0.91 27.91
CA HIS A 442 27.21 -0.09 27.69
C HIS A 442 27.22 -0.56 26.21
N ALA A 443 26.06 -0.85 25.62
CA ALA A 443 25.96 -1.19 24.20
C ALA A 443 26.45 -0.06 23.28
N CYS A 444 26.21 1.20 23.67
CA CYS A 444 26.72 2.38 22.94
C CYS A 444 28.24 2.54 23.09
N GLU A 445 28.82 2.25 24.25
CA GLU A 445 30.26 2.22 24.48
C GLU A 445 30.94 1.20 23.57
N LEU A 446 30.40 -0.04 23.49
CA LEU A 446 30.91 -1.09 22.58
C LEU A 446 30.83 -0.69 21.09
N ALA A 447 29.83 0.09 20.73
CA ALA A 447 29.66 0.62 19.38
C ALA A 447 30.32 2.00 19.16
N CYS A 448 31.06 2.52 20.16
CA CYS A 448 31.63 3.87 20.18
C CYS A 448 30.60 4.97 19.87
N ALA A 449 29.33 4.76 20.24
CA ALA A 449 28.25 5.73 20.00
C ALA A 449 28.12 6.75 21.15
N ASP A 450 28.58 6.42 22.35
CA ASP A 450 28.64 7.27 23.53
C ASP A 450 29.38 8.58 23.26
N GLU A 451 30.51 8.53 22.53
CA GLU A 451 31.35 9.68 22.19
C GLU A 451 30.59 10.85 21.56
N PHE A 452 29.56 10.59 20.73
CA PHE A 452 28.76 11.64 20.13
C PHE A 452 27.43 11.88 20.86
N ILE A 453 26.88 10.85 21.52
CA ILE A 453 25.65 11.01 22.31
C ILE A 453 25.88 11.98 23.46
N ASP A 454 27.04 11.92 24.14
CA ASP A 454 27.40 12.82 25.24
C ASP A 454 27.59 14.27 24.80
N ARG A 455 27.82 14.51 23.49
CA ARG A 455 27.89 15.86 22.92
C ARG A 455 26.53 16.46 22.64
N PHE A 456 25.47 15.66 22.60
CA PHE A 456 24.11 16.15 22.40
C PHE A 456 23.57 16.77 23.70
N LEU A 457 22.93 17.92 23.62
CA LEU A 457 22.34 18.64 24.76
C LEU A 457 21.40 17.80 25.61
N LYS A 458 20.71 16.82 25.01
CA LYS A 458 19.75 15.92 25.66
C LYS A 458 20.27 14.48 25.81
N GLY A 459 21.53 14.22 25.44
CA GLY A 459 22.11 12.88 25.52
C GLY A 459 21.20 11.82 24.86
N TYR A 460 20.87 10.77 25.58
CA TYR A 460 20.00 9.66 25.12
C TYR A 460 18.53 10.07 24.83
N GLU A 461 18.06 11.20 25.38
CA GLU A 461 16.74 11.77 25.11
C GLU A 461 16.73 12.65 23.85
N THR A 462 17.83 12.69 23.10
CA THR A 462 17.89 13.41 21.82
C THR A 462 16.95 12.77 20.83
N TYR A 463 16.08 13.58 20.22
CA TYR A 463 15.10 13.12 19.24
C TYR A 463 15.76 12.85 17.88
N ILE A 464 15.50 11.68 17.34
CA ILE A 464 15.89 11.26 15.98
C ILE A 464 14.70 11.47 15.06
N GLU A 465 14.93 12.15 13.95
CA GLU A 465 13.92 12.32 12.90
C GLU A 465 13.76 11.04 12.07
N GLN A 466 12.67 10.97 11.31
CA GLN A 466 12.36 9.82 10.45
C GLN A 466 13.53 9.46 9.53
N GLY A 467 13.94 8.20 9.57
CA GLY A 467 15.10 7.72 8.80
C GLY A 467 16.45 8.21 9.31
N GLY A 468 16.50 8.90 10.46
CA GLY A 468 17.73 9.45 11.04
C GLY A 468 18.32 10.59 10.20
N SER A 469 17.49 11.47 9.63
CA SER A 469 17.94 12.57 8.77
C SER A 469 18.80 13.62 9.49
N ASN A 470 18.68 13.71 10.80
CA ASN A 470 19.40 14.66 11.66
C ASN A 470 20.67 14.07 12.30
N VAL A 471 21.12 12.89 11.90
CA VAL A 471 22.38 12.27 12.34
C VAL A 471 23.23 11.85 11.14
N SER A 472 24.55 11.82 11.31
CA SER A 472 25.47 11.41 10.23
C SER A 472 25.36 9.91 9.93
N GLY A 473 25.85 9.47 8.75
CA GLY A 473 25.89 8.07 8.36
C GLY A 473 26.60 7.18 9.38
N GLY A 474 27.78 7.58 9.83
CA GLY A 474 28.54 6.84 10.84
C GLY A 474 27.89 6.83 12.23
N GLN A 475 27.21 7.91 12.64
CA GLN A 475 26.41 7.94 13.87
C GLN A 475 25.24 6.95 13.78
N LYS A 476 24.56 6.92 12.63
CA LYS A 476 23.45 6.01 12.34
C LYS A 476 23.90 4.55 12.41
N GLN A 477 25.04 4.22 11.79
CA GLN A 477 25.62 2.88 11.83
C GLN A 477 25.92 2.43 13.26
N ARG A 478 26.61 3.27 14.05
CA ARG A 478 26.96 2.97 15.44
C ARG A 478 25.72 2.76 16.31
N LEU A 479 24.67 3.54 16.15
CA LEU A 479 23.39 3.32 16.86
C LEU A 479 22.71 1.99 16.46
N CYS A 480 22.78 1.60 15.18
CA CYS A 480 22.25 0.31 14.73
C CYS A 480 23.09 -0.88 15.24
N ILE A 481 24.39 -0.72 15.37
CA ILE A 481 25.28 -1.72 16.01
C ILE A 481 24.91 -1.84 17.48
N ALA A 482 24.79 -0.74 18.24
CA ALA A 482 24.39 -0.76 19.64
C ALA A 482 23.02 -1.44 19.86
N ARG A 483 22.05 -1.15 18.97
CA ARG A 483 20.73 -1.81 18.95
C ARG A 483 20.86 -3.32 18.79
N ALA A 484 21.73 -3.79 17.89
CA ALA A 484 21.95 -5.22 17.65
C ALA A 484 22.61 -5.92 18.83
N LEU A 485 23.53 -5.24 19.53
CA LEU A 485 24.22 -5.75 20.71
C LEU A 485 23.30 -5.95 21.92
N LEU A 486 22.28 -5.07 22.07
CA LEU A 486 21.30 -5.17 23.16
C LEU A 486 20.51 -6.49 23.15
N LYS A 487 20.38 -7.14 22.00
CA LYS A 487 19.79 -8.49 21.90
C LYS A 487 20.64 -9.57 22.57
N LYS A 488 21.91 -9.31 22.88
CA LYS A 488 22.89 -10.29 23.40
C LYS A 488 22.91 -11.58 22.55
N PRO A 489 23.10 -11.45 21.21
CA PRO A 489 22.89 -12.55 20.28
C PRO A 489 24.00 -13.61 20.35
N LYS A 490 23.69 -14.85 19.90
CA LYS A 490 24.69 -15.90 19.64
C LYS A 490 25.45 -15.66 18.36
N VAL A 491 24.81 -15.02 17.38
CA VAL A 491 25.39 -14.67 16.07
C VAL A 491 25.12 -13.19 15.79
N LEU A 492 26.17 -12.42 15.52
CA LEU A 492 26.09 -11.02 15.10
C LEU A 492 26.57 -10.89 13.66
N ILE A 493 25.70 -10.38 12.79
CA ILE A 493 25.98 -10.14 11.39
C ILE A 493 26.07 -8.64 11.14
N LEU A 494 27.17 -8.19 10.57
CA LEU A 494 27.43 -6.80 10.18
C LEU A 494 27.55 -6.72 8.66
N ASP A 495 26.49 -6.31 7.98
CA ASP A 495 26.49 -6.19 6.53
C ASP A 495 26.89 -4.78 6.11
N ASP A 496 28.17 -4.60 5.75
CA ASP A 496 28.79 -3.33 5.36
C ASP A 496 28.49 -2.17 6.37
N SER A 497 28.35 -2.54 7.64
CA SER A 497 27.79 -1.66 8.68
C SER A 497 28.82 -0.70 9.28
N THR A 498 30.09 -0.76 8.85
CA THR A 498 31.16 0.13 9.31
C THR A 498 31.74 0.98 8.17
N SER A 499 31.19 0.90 6.96
CA SER A 499 31.69 1.60 5.77
C SER A 499 31.69 3.13 5.88
N ALA A 500 30.75 3.70 6.67
CA ALA A 500 30.68 5.15 6.95
C ALA A 500 31.33 5.55 8.29
N VAL A 501 31.99 4.59 8.97
CA VAL A 501 32.76 4.81 10.18
C VAL A 501 34.23 4.97 9.80
N ASP A 502 34.95 5.85 10.45
CA ASP A 502 36.39 6.01 10.23
C ASP A 502 37.17 4.77 10.71
N THR A 503 38.35 4.57 10.12
CA THR A 503 39.16 3.35 10.34
C THR A 503 39.56 3.15 11.80
N ALA A 504 39.85 4.25 12.53
CA ALA A 504 40.23 4.18 13.94
C ALA A 504 39.07 3.75 14.83
N THR A 505 37.87 4.29 14.59
CA THR A 505 36.65 3.90 15.32
C THR A 505 36.23 2.45 14.97
N ASP A 506 36.32 2.03 13.71
CA ASP A 506 36.07 0.63 13.28
C ASP A 506 37.00 -0.35 14.02
N ALA A 507 38.29 -0.03 14.12
CA ALA A 507 39.25 -0.84 14.88
C ALA A 507 38.92 -0.92 16.39
N LYS A 508 38.43 0.18 17.01
CA LYS A 508 37.95 0.19 18.41
C LYS A 508 36.75 -0.73 18.59
N ILE A 509 35.76 -0.64 17.70
CA ILE A 509 34.56 -1.47 17.74
C ILE A 509 34.92 -2.95 17.62
N ARG A 510 35.80 -3.33 16.68
CA ARG A 510 36.25 -4.73 16.53
C ARG A 510 37.03 -5.24 17.74
N ARG A 511 37.84 -4.37 18.37
CA ARG A 511 38.53 -4.70 19.62
C ARG A 511 37.53 -4.96 20.76
N ALA A 512 36.55 -4.05 20.93
CA ALA A 512 35.51 -4.22 21.93
C ALA A 512 34.72 -5.53 21.75
N PHE A 513 34.40 -5.90 20.49
CA PHE A 513 33.74 -7.18 20.20
C PHE A 513 34.59 -8.41 20.58
N ARG A 514 35.90 -8.32 20.42
CA ARG A 514 36.81 -9.42 20.78
C ARG A 514 36.93 -9.60 22.31
N GLU A 515 36.95 -8.47 23.04
CA GLU A 515 37.17 -8.47 24.48
C GLU A 515 35.85 -8.73 25.26
N GLU A 516 34.74 -8.13 24.85
CA GLU A 516 33.49 -8.10 25.61
C GLU A 516 32.45 -9.15 25.18
N ILE A 517 32.48 -9.59 23.92
CA ILE A 517 31.54 -10.60 23.40
C ILE A 517 32.28 -11.76 22.68
N PRO A 518 33.29 -12.40 23.36
CA PRO A 518 34.10 -13.46 22.72
C PRO A 518 33.26 -14.67 22.27
N ASP A 519 32.21 -15.03 23.01
CA ASP A 519 31.37 -16.20 22.74
C ASP A 519 30.37 -15.99 21.58
N THR A 520 30.17 -14.76 21.14
CA THR A 520 29.29 -14.42 20.01
C THR A 520 30.03 -14.68 18.69
N THR A 521 29.44 -15.45 17.79
CA THR A 521 29.95 -15.60 16.41
C THR A 521 29.69 -14.33 15.63
N LYS A 522 30.73 -13.79 14.98
CA LYS A 522 30.63 -12.50 14.25
C LYS A 522 30.90 -12.73 12.75
N LEU A 523 29.97 -12.27 11.90
CA LEU A 523 30.18 -12.23 10.46
C LEU A 523 30.26 -10.77 10.02
N ILE A 524 31.39 -10.36 9.47
CA ILE A 524 31.66 -8.99 9.08
C ILE A 524 31.82 -8.93 7.56
N ILE A 525 30.83 -8.43 6.85
CA ILE A 525 30.96 -8.11 5.45
C ILE A 525 31.61 -6.72 5.34
N ALA A 526 32.74 -6.66 4.67
CA ALA A 526 33.43 -5.40 4.45
C ALA A 526 33.96 -5.27 3.02
N GLN A 527 34.13 -4.04 2.59
CA GLN A 527 34.78 -3.70 1.32
C GLN A 527 36.28 -3.46 1.50
N ARG A 528 36.71 -3.12 2.73
CA ARG A 528 38.11 -2.90 3.08
C ARG A 528 38.70 -4.14 3.74
N ILE A 529 39.86 -4.59 3.26
CA ILE A 529 40.57 -5.71 3.88
C ILE A 529 40.98 -5.39 5.31
N SER A 530 41.37 -4.13 5.59
CA SER A 530 41.71 -3.67 6.95
C SER A 530 40.61 -3.91 7.99
N SER A 531 39.34 -4.02 7.57
CA SER A 531 38.22 -4.31 8.48
C SER A 531 38.05 -5.80 8.79
N VAL A 532 38.71 -6.71 8.07
CA VAL A 532 38.55 -8.16 8.23
C VAL A 532 39.87 -8.92 8.36
N GLN A 533 41.02 -8.28 8.16
CA GLN A 533 42.33 -8.92 8.24
C GLN A 533 42.61 -9.58 9.60
N ASP A 534 42.05 -9.05 10.68
CA ASP A 534 42.15 -9.58 12.04
C ASP A 534 41.09 -10.64 12.37
N ALA A 535 40.25 -11.06 11.42
CA ALA A 535 39.28 -12.12 11.60
C ALA A 535 39.97 -13.48 11.72
N ASP A 536 39.35 -14.44 12.43
CA ASP A 536 39.91 -15.79 12.59
C ASP A 536 40.01 -16.48 11.23
N ARG A 537 39.01 -16.30 10.36
CA ARG A 537 39.04 -16.75 8.94
C ARG A 537 38.26 -15.76 8.08
N ILE A 538 38.56 -15.79 6.79
CA ILE A 538 37.96 -14.91 5.80
C ILE A 538 37.37 -15.74 4.68
N ILE A 539 36.17 -15.42 4.24
CA ILE A 539 35.50 -15.97 3.08
C ILE A 539 35.68 -15.00 1.92
N VAL A 540 36.22 -15.51 0.81
CA VAL A 540 36.31 -14.78 -0.46
C VAL A 540 35.18 -15.26 -1.36
N MET A 541 34.26 -14.37 -1.70
CA MET A 541 33.10 -14.67 -2.55
C MET A 541 33.28 -14.12 -3.96
N GLU A 542 32.99 -14.95 -4.94
CA GLU A 542 32.99 -14.60 -6.36
C GLU A 542 31.81 -15.28 -7.05
N ASP A 543 31.04 -14.52 -7.82
CA ASP A 543 29.92 -15.00 -8.64
C ASP A 543 29.00 -16.01 -7.93
N GLY A 544 28.65 -15.71 -6.67
CA GLY A 544 27.76 -16.56 -5.87
C GLY A 544 28.38 -17.83 -5.29
N LYS A 545 29.70 -18.01 -5.39
CA LYS A 545 30.45 -19.17 -4.87
C LYS A 545 31.50 -18.74 -3.85
N ILE A 546 31.95 -19.69 -3.02
CA ILE A 546 33.11 -19.50 -2.14
C ILE A 546 34.36 -19.81 -2.98
N ASN A 547 35.11 -18.76 -3.30
CA ASN A 547 36.37 -18.88 -4.04
C ASN A 547 37.56 -19.22 -3.11
N GLY A 548 37.49 -18.75 -1.85
CA GLY A 548 38.51 -19.04 -0.84
C GLY A 548 37.99 -18.96 0.57
N PHE A 549 38.55 -19.75 1.49
CA PHE A 549 38.23 -19.74 2.91
C PHE A 549 39.43 -20.11 3.76
N GLY A 550 40.00 -19.18 4.52
CA GLY A 550 41.22 -19.39 5.31
C GLY A 550 41.56 -18.16 6.14
N THR A 551 42.74 -18.19 6.77
CA THR A 551 43.28 -17.01 7.47
C THR A 551 43.79 -15.98 6.48
N HIS A 552 44.08 -14.77 6.98
CA HIS A 552 44.63 -13.68 6.18
C HIS A 552 45.91 -14.12 5.43
N GLU A 553 46.83 -14.77 6.15
CA GLU A 553 48.12 -15.23 5.60
C GLU A 553 47.92 -16.33 4.53
N GLU A 554 47.07 -17.31 4.82
CA GLU A 554 46.75 -18.40 3.89
C GLU A 554 46.16 -17.87 2.58
N LEU A 555 45.23 -16.89 2.68
CA LEU A 555 44.59 -16.30 1.49
C LEU A 555 45.54 -15.40 0.69
N LEU A 556 46.47 -14.71 1.32
CA LEU A 556 47.49 -13.95 0.62
C LEU A 556 48.41 -14.87 -0.20
N GLU A 557 48.68 -16.07 0.28
CA GLU A 557 49.55 -17.05 -0.44
C GLU A 557 48.78 -17.81 -1.52
N GLN A 558 47.52 -18.19 -1.25
CA GLN A 558 46.81 -19.20 -2.05
C GLN A 558 45.66 -18.63 -2.90
N ASN A 559 45.21 -17.40 -2.67
CA ASN A 559 44.05 -16.81 -3.35
C ASN A 559 44.44 -15.55 -4.13
N ASP A 560 44.43 -15.64 -5.44
CA ASP A 560 44.83 -14.53 -6.31
C ASP A 560 43.89 -13.31 -6.20
N ILE A 561 42.57 -13.52 -6.06
CA ILE A 561 41.59 -12.44 -5.92
C ILE A 561 41.83 -11.68 -4.62
N TYR A 562 42.03 -12.40 -3.50
CA TYR A 562 42.29 -11.78 -2.22
C TYR A 562 43.59 -10.96 -2.24
N ARG A 563 44.62 -11.50 -2.84
CA ARG A 563 45.93 -10.84 -3.00
C ARG A 563 45.81 -9.57 -3.84
N GLU A 564 45.12 -9.64 -4.99
CA GLU A 564 44.92 -8.48 -5.87
C GLU A 564 44.18 -7.35 -5.15
N VAL A 565 43.13 -7.67 -4.41
CA VAL A 565 42.34 -6.68 -3.61
C VAL A 565 43.24 -6.09 -2.52
N TYR A 566 44.05 -6.91 -1.82
CA TYR A 566 44.96 -6.44 -0.79
C TYR A 566 46.06 -5.53 -1.36
N GLU A 567 46.68 -5.90 -2.44
CA GLU A 567 47.72 -5.07 -3.11
C GLU A 567 47.12 -3.77 -3.64
N SER A 568 45.93 -3.81 -4.22
CA SER A 568 45.23 -2.63 -4.70
C SER A 568 44.91 -1.63 -3.56
N GLN A 569 44.55 -2.12 -2.40
CA GLN A 569 44.20 -1.26 -1.24
C GLN A 569 45.45 -0.77 -0.48
N THR A 570 46.56 -1.54 -0.50
CA THR A 570 47.81 -1.16 0.17
C THR A 570 48.76 -0.36 -0.73
N SER A 571 48.75 -0.58 -2.04
CA SER A 571 49.63 0.10 -3.02
C SER A 571 49.05 1.46 -3.49
N GLY A 572 47.77 1.66 -3.39
CA GLY A 572 47.07 2.89 -3.75
C GLY A 572 47.10 3.91 -2.64
N GLY A 573 48.27 4.54 -2.38
CA GLY A 573 48.49 5.71 -1.55
C GLY A 573 47.63 5.85 -0.30
N GLY A 574 48.28 5.81 0.86
CA GLY A 574 47.70 5.81 2.17
C GLY A 574 46.48 6.71 2.38
N ASP A 575 45.58 6.22 3.18
CA ASP A 575 44.46 6.96 3.73
C ASP A 575 44.94 8.33 4.24
N PHE A 576 44.30 9.41 3.87
CA PHE A 576 44.68 10.79 4.26
C PHE A 576 44.67 10.99 5.79
N ASP A 577 44.14 10.00 6.54
CA ASP A 577 44.01 10.04 8.01
C ASP A 577 45.27 9.55 8.78
N GLU A 578 46.29 8.97 8.12
CA GLU A 578 47.52 8.49 8.80
C GLU A 578 48.61 9.59 9.03
N LYS A 579 48.34 10.85 8.78
CA LYS A 579 49.34 11.96 8.93
C LYS A 579 49.10 12.88 10.11
N GLU A 580 48.66 12.43 11.26
CA GLU A 580 48.71 13.21 12.52
C GLU A 580 49.10 12.32 13.72
N GLU A 581 50.28 11.69 13.66
CA GLU A 581 51.06 11.32 14.83
C GLU A 581 52.54 11.45 14.54
N LYS A 582 53.03 12.70 14.68
CA LYS A 582 54.40 13.00 15.08
C LYS A 582 54.46 14.30 15.88
#